data_b824502f8d88965e866556a820d5ba37
#
_entry.id   b824502f8d88965e866556a820d5ba37
#
_cell.length_a   1.000
_cell.length_b   1.000
_cell.length_c   1.000
_cell.angle_alpha   90.00
_cell.angle_beta   90.00
_cell.angle_gamma   90.00
#
_symmetry.space_group_name_H-M   'P 1'
#
loop_
_entity.id
_entity.type
_entity.pdbx_description
1 polymer ?
#
loop_
_entity_poly.entity_id
_entity_poly.type
_entity_poly.pdbx_seq_one_letter_code
_entity_poly.pdbx_strand_id
1 'polypeptide(L)'
;NGTQNHQATLILAWNPMPELVIYGGGDWSRQYTRDRQESYIRKGLQLGVSYEWQEKIGFSLDARYGTRLFGDEHFLFPITRKDKEKQMTFKLWSPMLQWQGIMPKLSYQRLNIDSNIPAFYQRKNNQVSLEIEKRF
;
A
#
# COMPACT_ATOMS: atom_id res chain seq x y z
N ASN A 1 7.88 -13.26 25.96
CA ASN A 1 8.55 -12.24 25.18
C ASN A 1 7.96 -10.88 25.50
N GLY A 2 8.67 -9.83 25.17
CA GLY A 2 8.27 -8.47 25.50
C GLY A 2 7.57 -7.70 24.40
N THR A 3 7.00 -8.38 23.41
CA THR A 3 6.36 -7.73 22.27
C THR A 3 4.84 -7.79 22.38
N GLN A 4 4.19 -6.65 22.28
CA GLN A 4 2.72 -6.54 22.19
C GLN A 4 2.36 -5.80 20.93
N ASN A 5 1.34 -6.27 20.23
CA ASN A 5 0.90 -5.69 18.96
C ASN A 5 -0.62 -5.54 18.97
N HIS A 6 -1.07 -4.33 18.64
CA HIS A 6 -2.48 -4.00 18.51
C HIS A 6 -2.70 -3.35 17.15
N GLN A 7 -3.75 -3.75 16.44
CA GLN A 7 -4.07 -3.15 15.14
C GLN A 7 -5.57 -3.07 14.93
N ALA A 8 -5.96 -2.04 14.19
CA ALA A 8 -7.33 -1.82 13.77
C ALA A 8 -7.35 -1.32 12.34
N THR A 9 -8.26 -1.83 11.54
CA THR A 9 -8.40 -1.46 10.13
C THR A 9 -9.87 -1.25 9.82
N LEU A 10 -10.18 -0.15 9.13
CA LEU A 10 -11.52 0.13 8.62
C LEU A 10 -11.42 0.41 7.13
N ILE A 11 -12.16 -0.35 6.33
CA ILE A 11 -12.24 -0.16 4.89
C ILE A 11 -13.70 -0.08 4.49
N LEU A 12 -14.03 0.98 3.73
CA LEU A 12 -15.36 1.19 3.18
C LEU A 12 -15.27 1.08 1.66
N ALA A 13 -16.19 0.35 1.07
CA ALA A 13 -16.25 0.18 -0.37
C ALA A 13 -17.60 0.68 -0.88
N TRP A 14 -17.57 1.37 -2.02
CA TRP A 14 -18.76 1.89 -2.67
C TRP A 14 -18.78 1.43 -4.12
N ASN A 15 -19.88 0.84 -4.54
CA ASN A 15 -20.07 0.30 -5.87
C ASN A 15 -21.29 0.98 -6.52
N PRO A 16 -21.12 2.21 -7.06
CA PRO A 16 -22.25 2.96 -7.60
C PRO A 16 -22.82 2.35 -8.89
N MET A 17 -22.03 1.57 -9.60
CA MET A 17 -22.45 0.83 -10.79
C MET A 17 -21.62 -0.47 -10.87
N PRO A 18 -22.09 -1.51 -11.59
CA PRO A 18 -21.36 -2.79 -11.59
C PRO A 18 -19.92 -2.71 -12.05
N GLU A 19 -19.59 -1.74 -12.91
CA GLU A 19 -18.26 -1.60 -13.49
C GLU A 19 -17.31 -0.81 -12.59
N LEU A 20 -17.79 -0.11 -11.57
CA LEU A 20 -17.00 0.83 -10.80
C LEU A 20 -17.03 0.49 -9.32
N VAL A 21 -15.86 0.35 -8.73
CA VAL A 21 -15.69 0.20 -7.28
C VAL A 21 -14.74 1.29 -6.80
N ILE A 22 -15.17 2.01 -5.77
CA ILE A 22 -14.33 2.99 -5.08
C ILE A 22 -14.23 2.54 -3.63
N TYR A 23 -13.02 2.51 -3.10
CA TYR A 23 -12.83 2.14 -1.70
C TYR A 23 -11.84 3.07 -1.02
N GLY A 24 -11.99 3.16 0.28
CA GLY A 24 -11.09 3.94 1.10
C GLY A 24 -11.12 3.45 2.52
N GLY A 25 -10.07 3.74 3.24
CA GLY A 25 -10.01 3.31 4.62
C GLY A 25 -8.80 3.83 5.34
N GLY A 26 -8.70 3.42 6.58
CA GLY A 26 -7.58 3.77 7.42
C GLY A 26 -7.18 2.59 8.27
N ASP A 27 -5.93 2.56 8.67
CA ASP A 27 -5.44 1.57 9.61
C ASP A 27 -4.61 2.24 10.70
N TRP A 28 -4.56 1.57 11.82
CA TRP A 28 -3.78 1.98 12.96
C TRP A 28 -3.17 0.73 13.57
N SER A 29 -1.90 0.79 13.88
CA SER A 29 -1.23 -0.28 14.60
C SER A 29 -0.26 0.29 15.60
N ARG A 30 -0.07 -0.45 16.67
CA ARG A 30 0.82 -0.08 17.75
C ARG A 30 1.60 -1.32 18.18
N GLN A 31 2.90 -1.17 18.19
CA GLN A 31 3.78 -2.25 18.61
C GLN A 31 4.65 -1.79 19.77
N TYR A 32 4.65 -2.56 20.84
CA TYR A 32 5.52 -2.37 21.98
C TYR A 32 6.56 -3.47 22.05
N THR A 33 7.81 -3.09 22.21
CA THR A 33 8.90 -4.01 22.48
C THR A 33 9.63 -3.55 23.72
N ARG A 34 10.50 -4.40 24.26
CA ARG A 34 11.37 -4.00 25.36
C ARG A 34 12.32 -2.88 24.95
N ASP A 35 12.78 -2.92 23.71
CA ASP A 35 13.58 -1.85 23.14
C ASP A 35 12.64 -0.79 22.58
N ARG A 36 12.60 0.38 23.20
CA ARG A 36 11.71 1.47 22.79
C ARG A 36 12.07 2.03 21.44
N GLN A 37 13.29 1.84 20.95
CA GLN A 37 13.67 2.25 19.60
C GLN A 37 12.95 1.43 18.53
N GLU A 38 12.55 0.20 18.84
CA GLU A 38 11.82 -0.67 17.94
C GLU A 38 10.31 -0.60 18.13
N SER A 39 9.85 0.06 19.21
CA SER A 39 8.43 0.31 19.42
C SER A 39 7.95 1.42 18.51
N TYR A 40 6.76 1.25 17.93
CA TYR A 40 6.23 2.25 17.01
C TYR A 40 4.71 2.31 17.02
N ILE A 41 4.20 3.42 16.53
CA ILE A 41 2.79 3.62 16.19
C ILE A 41 2.73 3.89 14.69
N ARG A 42 1.93 3.12 13.98
CA ARG A 42 1.73 3.29 12.55
C ARG A 42 0.29 3.69 12.27
N LYS A 43 0.13 4.72 11.44
CA LYS A 43 -1.17 5.16 10.95
C LYS A 43 -1.13 5.18 9.44
N GLY A 44 -2.19 4.72 8.81
CA GLY A 44 -2.23 4.65 7.36
C GLY A 44 -3.58 5.03 6.80
N LEU A 45 -3.56 5.55 5.57
CA LEU A 45 -4.73 5.83 4.76
C LEU A 45 -4.60 5.06 3.46
N GLN A 46 -5.73 4.63 2.93
CA GLN A 46 -5.79 3.84 1.71
C GLN A 46 -6.97 4.30 0.88
N LEU A 47 -6.72 4.54 -0.41
CA LEU A 47 -7.74 4.89 -1.38
C LEU A 47 -7.55 4.05 -2.62
N GLY A 48 -8.64 3.66 -3.26
CA GLY A 48 -8.55 2.91 -4.49
C GLY A 48 -9.78 3.06 -5.33
N VAL A 49 -9.61 2.87 -6.63
CA VAL A 49 -10.67 2.84 -7.61
C VAL A 49 -10.38 1.74 -8.60
N SER A 50 -11.42 1.02 -9.00
CA SER A 50 -11.33 -0.01 -10.02
C SER A 50 -12.49 0.17 -10.98
N TYR A 51 -12.20 0.20 -12.27
CA TYR A 51 -13.20 0.43 -13.32
C TYR A 51 -12.94 -0.50 -14.50
N GLU A 52 -13.99 -1.12 -15.02
CA GLU A 52 -13.92 -1.96 -16.21
C GLU A 52 -15.01 -1.52 -17.19
N TRP A 53 -14.59 -0.98 -18.34
CA TRP A 53 -15.49 -0.39 -19.32
C TRP A 53 -15.92 -1.42 -20.35
N GLN A 54 -17.21 -1.78 -20.35
CA GLN A 54 -17.84 -2.65 -21.34
C GLN A 54 -17.08 -3.96 -21.62
N GLU A 55 -16.39 -4.48 -20.62
CA GLU A 55 -15.55 -5.67 -20.74
C GLU A 55 -14.46 -5.55 -21.81
N LYS A 56 -14.11 -4.31 -22.19
CA LYS A 56 -13.08 -4.03 -23.19
C LYS A 56 -11.76 -3.62 -22.56
N ILE A 57 -11.81 -2.80 -21.55
CA ILE A 57 -10.61 -2.32 -20.86
C ILE A 57 -10.95 -2.08 -19.39
N GLY A 58 -9.99 -2.40 -18.53
CA GLY A 58 -10.12 -2.12 -17.11
C GLY A 58 -8.85 -1.52 -16.56
N PHE A 59 -9.02 -0.76 -15.49
CA PHE A 59 -7.88 -0.23 -14.75
C PHE A 59 -8.20 -0.19 -13.26
N SER A 60 -7.16 -0.21 -12.46
CA SER A 60 -7.28 0.06 -11.03
C SER A 60 -6.13 0.95 -10.58
N LEU A 61 -6.44 1.82 -9.63
CA LEU A 61 -5.46 2.69 -9.00
C LEU A 61 -5.63 2.59 -7.51
N ASP A 62 -4.56 2.18 -6.83
CA ASP A 62 -4.49 2.12 -5.38
C ASP A 62 -3.44 3.10 -4.89
N ALA A 63 -3.77 3.84 -3.85
CA ALA A 63 -2.83 4.72 -3.19
C ALA A 63 -2.86 4.44 -1.68
N ARG A 64 -1.69 4.30 -1.11
CA ARG A 64 -1.51 4.14 0.33
C ARG A 64 -0.56 5.19 0.86
N TYR A 65 -0.92 5.75 1.99
CA TYR A 65 -0.07 6.69 2.71
C TYR A 65 -0.03 6.26 4.17
N GLY A 66 1.17 6.10 4.69
CA GLY A 66 1.33 5.70 6.07
C GLY A 66 2.44 6.47 6.76
N THR A 67 2.29 6.65 8.06
CA THR A 67 3.34 7.21 8.91
C THR A 67 3.67 6.22 10.01
N ARG A 68 4.93 6.16 10.35
CA ARG A 68 5.43 5.31 11.43
C ARG A 68 6.28 6.16 12.37
N LEU A 69 5.86 6.22 13.62
CA LEU A 69 6.56 6.95 14.67
C LEU A 69 7.19 5.94 15.63
N PHE A 70 8.49 6.02 15.82
CA PHE A 70 9.19 5.16 16.75
C PHE A 70 9.20 5.77 18.15
N GLY A 71 9.28 4.91 19.16
CA GLY A 71 9.05 5.33 20.55
C GLY A 71 10.20 6.04 21.22
N ASP A 72 11.41 5.97 20.67
CA ASP A 72 12.59 6.54 21.31
C ASP A 72 13.62 6.96 20.27
N GLU A 73 14.65 7.70 20.72
CA GLU A 73 15.74 8.13 19.86
C GLU A 73 16.50 6.94 19.28
N HIS A 74 16.92 7.07 18.03
CA HIS A 74 17.78 6.08 17.41
C HIS A 74 19.17 6.11 18.06
N PHE A 75 19.79 4.94 18.23
CA PHE A 75 21.07 4.86 18.94
C PHE A 75 22.22 5.58 18.21
N LEU A 76 22.12 5.79 16.91
CA LEU A 76 23.12 6.51 16.11
C LEU A 76 22.82 8.00 15.97
N PHE A 77 21.59 8.43 16.23
CA PHE A 77 21.16 9.79 16.00
C PHE A 77 20.36 10.30 17.19
N PRO A 78 20.55 11.58 17.57
CA PRO A 78 19.82 12.15 18.71
C PRO A 78 18.40 12.61 18.32
N ILE A 79 17.72 11.86 17.46
CA ILE A 79 16.36 12.16 17.03
C ILE A 79 15.50 10.90 17.04
N THR A 80 14.22 11.07 17.34
CA THR A 80 13.26 9.99 17.25
C THR A 80 12.96 9.71 15.78
N ARG A 81 13.05 8.44 15.39
CA ARG A 81 12.82 8.03 14.01
C ARG A 81 11.36 8.21 13.61
N LYS A 82 11.14 8.81 12.45
CA LYS A 82 9.83 9.01 11.87
C LYS A 82 9.89 8.71 10.38
N ASP A 83 9.08 7.77 9.94
CA ASP A 83 9.03 7.36 8.54
C ASP A 83 7.68 7.72 7.93
N LYS A 84 7.69 8.16 6.67
CA LYS A 84 6.48 8.36 5.86
C LYS A 84 6.58 7.45 4.65
N GLU A 85 5.54 6.65 4.45
CA GLU A 85 5.47 5.72 3.33
C GLU A 85 4.37 6.13 2.37
N LYS A 86 4.69 6.18 1.07
CA LYS A 86 3.73 6.42 0.01
C LYS A 86 3.85 5.30 -1.00
N GLN A 87 2.73 4.68 -1.33
CA GLN A 87 2.71 3.60 -2.30
C GLN A 87 1.56 3.83 -3.26
N MET A 88 1.85 3.74 -4.57
CA MET A 88 0.85 3.79 -5.62
C MET A 88 0.98 2.54 -6.47
N THR A 89 -0.15 1.93 -6.80
CA THR A 89 -0.22 0.78 -7.68
C THR A 89 -1.25 1.06 -8.76
N PHE A 90 -0.83 1.00 -10.02
CA PHE A 90 -1.69 1.14 -11.17
C PHE A 90 -1.70 -0.17 -11.94
N LYS A 91 -2.89 -0.67 -12.28
CA LYS A 91 -3.04 -1.88 -13.07
C LYS A 91 -3.94 -1.58 -14.27
N LEU A 92 -3.58 -2.18 -15.39
CA LEU A 92 -4.32 -2.03 -16.64
C LEU A 92 -4.50 -3.42 -17.25
N TRP A 93 -5.72 -3.73 -17.68
CA TRP A 93 -6.02 -5.00 -18.31
C TRP A 93 -7.09 -4.81 -19.37
N SER A 94 -7.17 -5.77 -20.29
CA SER A 94 -8.22 -5.77 -21.31
C SER A 94 -8.79 -7.18 -21.46
N PRO A 95 -10.08 -7.38 -21.13
CA PRO A 95 -10.72 -8.68 -21.37
C PRO A 95 -10.76 -9.06 -22.85
N MET A 96 -10.64 -8.07 -23.75
CA MET A 96 -10.57 -8.35 -25.19
C MET A 96 -9.31 -9.12 -25.59
N LEU A 97 -8.27 -9.04 -24.77
CA LEU A 97 -7.02 -9.76 -25.00
C LEU A 97 -7.00 -11.13 -24.33
N GLN A 98 -8.14 -11.55 -23.78
CA GLN A 98 -8.25 -12.86 -23.15
C GLN A 98 -8.13 -13.96 -24.18
N TRP A 99 -7.29 -14.94 -23.89
CA TRP A 99 -7.04 -16.08 -24.75
C TRP A 99 -7.00 -17.35 -23.92
N GLN A 100 -7.88 -18.30 -24.24
CA GLN A 100 -8.02 -19.57 -23.52
C GLN A 100 -8.11 -19.43 -21.99
N GLY A 101 -8.88 -18.43 -21.54
CA GLY A 101 -9.03 -18.17 -20.11
C GLY A 101 -7.90 -17.40 -19.48
N ILE A 102 -6.94 -16.94 -20.27
CA ILE A 102 -5.77 -16.20 -19.79
C ILE A 102 -5.86 -14.75 -20.23
N MET A 103 -5.74 -13.82 -19.30
CA MET A 103 -5.79 -12.39 -19.57
C MET A 103 -4.51 -11.73 -19.07
N PRO A 104 -3.80 -10.97 -19.94
CA PRO A 104 -2.63 -10.23 -19.50
C PRO A 104 -3.06 -8.99 -18.70
N LYS A 105 -2.27 -8.65 -17.69
CA LYS A 105 -2.47 -7.49 -16.83
C LYS A 105 -1.15 -6.79 -16.63
N LEU A 106 -1.10 -5.49 -16.96
CA LEU A 106 0.07 -4.66 -16.73
C LEU A 106 -0.04 -4.01 -15.38
N SER A 107 1.01 -4.08 -14.58
CA SER A 107 1.06 -3.51 -13.24
C SER A 107 2.24 -2.56 -13.11
N TYR A 108 2.00 -1.38 -12.57
CA TYR A 108 3.03 -0.41 -12.23
C TYR A 108 2.89 -0.06 -10.76
N GLN A 109 3.98 -0.16 -10.03
CA GLN A 109 4.01 0.14 -8.60
C GLN A 109 5.13 1.12 -8.30
N ARG A 110 4.82 2.14 -7.53
CA ARG A 110 5.80 3.08 -7.02
C ARG A 110 5.73 3.10 -5.50
N LEU A 111 6.88 2.90 -4.88
CA LEU A 111 7.03 2.96 -3.44
C LEU A 111 8.02 4.07 -3.11
N ASN A 112 7.66 4.93 -2.16
CA ASN A 112 8.52 6.00 -1.67
C ASN A 112 8.45 5.99 -0.15
N ILE A 113 9.59 5.80 0.49
CA ILE A 113 9.72 5.84 1.94
C ILE A 113 10.65 7.00 2.29
N ASP A 114 10.10 8.01 2.95
CA ASP A 114 10.86 9.14 3.46
C ASP A 114 11.04 8.98 4.95
N SER A 115 12.29 9.06 5.41
CA SER A 115 12.62 8.98 6.83
C SER A 115 13.36 10.23 7.25
N ASN A 116 13.17 10.65 8.50
CA ASN A 116 13.98 11.71 9.06
C ASN A 116 15.43 11.28 9.36
N ILE A 117 15.75 10.00 9.09
CA ILE A 117 17.11 9.47 9.10
C ILE A 117 17.40 8.95 7.67
N PRO A 118 17.56 9.83 6.67
CA PRO A 118 17.54 9.41 5.26
C PRO A 118 18.72 8.56 4.84
N ALA A 119 19.86 8.67 5.52
CA ALA A 119 21.05 7.90 5.18
C ALA A 119 20.83 6.40 5.29
N PHE A 120 19.87 5.95 6.11
CA PHE A 120 19.65 4.52 6.38
C PHE A 120 18.28 4.00 5.93
N TYR A 121 17.25 4.86 5.87
CA TYR A 121 15.88 4.37 5.75
C TYR A 121 15.11 4.94 4.57
N GLN A 122 15.64 5.92 3.87
CA GLN A 122 14.97 6.48 2.71
C GLN A 122 15.05 5.52 1.53
N ARG A 123 13.91 5.27 0.88
CA ARG A 123 13.83 4.37 -0.28
C ARG A 123 12.88 4.92 -1.33
N LYS A 124 13.26 4.72 -2.59
CA LYS A 124 12.40 4.95 -3.74
C LYS A 124 12.50 3.76 -4.66
N ASN A 125 11.37 3.20 -5.04
CA ASN A 125 11.34 2.03 -5.90
C ASN A 125 10.21 2.16 -6.91
N ASN A 126 10.53 1.91 -8.18
CA ASN A 126 9.55 1.82 -9.25
C ASN A 126 9.63 0.42 -9.84
N GLN A 127 8.49 -0.21 -10.00
CA GLN A 127 8.43 -1.57 -10.53
C GLN A 127 7.32 -1.68 -11.55
N VAL A 128 7.65 -2.21 -12.71
CA VAL A 128 6.68 -2.56 -13.76
C VAL A 128 6.70 -4.07 -13.89
N SER A 129 5.52 -4.68 -13.91
CA SER A 129 5.39 -6.11 -14.07
C SER A 129 4.24 -6.45 -14.99
N LEU A 130 4.38 -7.59 -15.67
CA LEU A 130 3.31 -8.18 -16.46
C LEU A 130 2.77 -9.38 -15.69
N GLU A 131 1.50 -9.35 -15.37
CA GLU A 131 0.83 -10.43 -14.66
C GLU A 131 -0.09 -11.16 -15.62
N ILE A 132 -0.34 -12.44 -15.34
CA ILE A 132 -1.27 -13.26 -16.09
C ILE A 132 -2.36 -13.72 -15.15
N GLU A 133 -3.60 -13.41 -15.50
CA GLU A 133 -4.76 -13.80 -14.70
C GLU A 133 -5.56 -14.85 -15.46
N LYS A 134 -5.98 -15.91 -14.76
CA LYS A 134 -6.86 -16.92 -15.34
C LYS A 134 -8.30 -16.53 -15.09
N ARG A 135 -9.09 -16.45 -16.16
CA ARG A 135 -10.53 -16.22 -16.11
C ARG A 135 -11.23 -17.36 -16.84
N PHE A 136 -12.20 -17.95 -16.18
CA PHE A 136 -13.00 -19.03 -16.72
C PHE A 136 -14.46 -18.63 -16.82
#